data_319472f4a66d968efa68a8252b742d4b
#
_entry.id   319472f4a66d968efa68a8252b742d4b
#
_cell.length_a   1.000
_cell.length_b   1.000
_cell.length_c   1.000
_cell.angle_alpha   90.00
_cell.angle_beta   90.00
_cell.angle_gamma   90.00
#
_symmetry.space_group_name_H-M   'P 1'
#
loop_
_entity.id
_entity.type
_entity.pdbx_description
1 polymer ?
#
loop_
_entity_poly.entity_id
_entity_poly.type
_entity_poly.pdbx_seq_one_letter_code
_entity_poly.pdbx_strand_id
1 'polypeptide(L)'
;MSWNGTVSCGYCYADGHNKRTCPTYTKMLEERVADESLTGYRKEYYTEELDKRGKGKAGSYRTCSFCDNKGHDRRTCAQLNTVVENNVQLVLEGRKKFIRNATDTGFGVGSLIEISVQRYLDGKWTNVPTVCVVAKIDWTGTTHRTLEANGKTVSVTFYEGKKERCENIRIPFELMEMDDDVPESHYARQTKLIAPGSGPVTIPDNFFDVKIIKKIVKEWTRNS
;
A
#
# COMPACT_ATOMS: atom_id res chain seq x y z
N MET A 1 15.67 -32.11 0.53
CA MET A 1 16.00 -32.35 1.95
C MET A 1 15.20 -31.34 2.77
N SER A 2 14.24 -31.79 3.54
CA SER A 2 13.44 -30.92 4.43
C SER A 2 14.26 -30.63 5.68
N TRP A 3 14.62 -29.35 5.88
CA TRP A 3 15.28 -28.89 7.11
C TRP A 3 14.26 -29.03 8.26
N ASN A 4 14.57 -29.84 9.25
CA ASN A 4 13.67 -30.13 10.39
C ASN A 4 13.64 -29.05 11.47
N GLY A 5 14.22 -27.88 11.21
CA GLY A 5 14.12 -26.72 12.10
C GLY A 5 14.98 -26.75 13.37
N THR A 6 15.73 -27.80 13.62
CA THR A 6 16.62 -27.92 14.78
C THR A 6 17.95 -27.24 14.50
N VAL A 7 18.27 -26.21 15.28
CA VAL A 7 19.56 -25.50 15.20
C VAL A 7 20.50 -26.12 16.20
N SER A 8 21.63 -26.66 15.73
CA SER A 8 22.72 -27.14 16.60
C SER A 8 23.68 -26.01 16.95
N CYS A 9 24.08 -25.93 18.19
CA CYS A 9 25.01 -24.93 18.69
C CYS A 9 26.44 -25.15 18.20
N GLY A 10 27.01 -24.21 17.46
CA GLY A 10 28.40 -24.29 17.00
C GLY A 10 29.49 -24.21 18.09
N TYR A 11 29.09 -24.21 19.37
CA TYR A 11 30.03 -24.24 20.52
C TYR A 11 29.88 -25.50 21.36
N CYS A 12 28.71 -25.82 21.87
CA CYS A 12 28.46 -26.98 22.72
C CYS A 12 27.85 -28.18 21.97
N TYR A 13 27.56 -28.03 20.70
CA TYR A 13 26.99 -29.03 19.79
C TYR A 13 25.60 -29.57 20.21
N ALA A 14 25.00 -28.99 21.25
CA ALA A 14 23.62 -29.32 21.64
C ALA A 14 22.60 -28.66 20.73
N ASP A 15 21.47 -29.33 20.56
CA ASP A 15 20.36 -28.86 19.73
C ASP A 15 19.45 -27.86 20.47
N GLY A 16 18.67 -27.08 19.74
CA GLY A 16 17.65 -26.16 20.27
C GLY A 16 18.14 -24.74 20.53
N HIS A 17 19.41 -24.46 20.35
CA HIS A 17 20.00 -23.11 20.45
C HIS A 17 21.21 -22.94 19.54
N ASN A 18 21.62 -21.71 19.30
CA ASN A 18 22.85 -21.38 18.57
C ASN A 18 23.97 -20.87 19.53
N LYS A 19 25.19 -20.71 19.03
CA LYS A 19 26.32 -20.20 19.82
C LYS A 19 25.98 -18.88 20.53
N ARG A 20 25.16 -18.02 19.94
CA ARG A 20 24.78 -16.69 20.47
C ARG A 20 23.92 -16.77 21.75
N THR A 21 23.07 -17.79 21.84
CA THR A 21 22.18 -18.02 23.00
C THR A 21 22.68 -19.20 23.89
N CYS A 22 23.90 -19.69 23.66
CA CYS A 22 24.44 -20.83 24.35
C CYS A 22 24.83 -20.49 25.81
N PRO A 23 24.20 -21.12 26.80
CA PRO A 23 24.49 -20.87 28.22
C PRO A 23 25.93 -21.31 28.59
N THR A 24 26.40 -22.43 28.04
CA THR A 24 27.75 -22.93 28.27
C THR A 24 28.82 -21.96 27.76
N TYR A 25 28.58 -21.34 26.61
CA TYR A 25 29.50 -20.34 26.07
C TYR A 25 29.45 -19.03 26.88
N THR A 26 28.27 -18.64 27.38
CA THR A 26 28.15 -17.48 28.27
C THR A 26 28.95 -17.68 29.54
N LYS A 27 28.82 -18.84 30.20
CA LYS A 27 29.55 -19.18 31.39
C LYS A 27 31.07 -19.17 31.18
N MET A 28 31.52 -19.70 30.04
CA MET A 28 32.95 -19.64 29.69
C MET A 28 33.46 -18.20 29.52
N LEU A 29 32.65 -17.33 28.93
CA LEU A 29 33.00 -15.91 28.77
C LEU A 29 33.07 -15.20 30.13
N GLU A 30 32.14 -15.48 31.05
CA GLU A 30 32.14 -14.94 32.42
C GLU A 30 33.39 -15.38 33.19
N GLU A 31 33.75 -16.66 33.09
CA GLU A 31 34.97 -17.19 33.69
C GLU A 31 36.23 -16.53 33.14
N ARG A 32 36.29 -16.28 31.83
CA ARG A 32 37.43 -15.61 31.16
C ARG A 32 37.54 -14.13 31.53
N VAL A 33 36.43 -13.44 31.67
CA VAL A 33 36.40 -12.02 32.08
C VAL A 33 36.82 -11.88 33.54
N ALA A 34 36.44 -12.85 34.40
CA ALA A 34 36.82 -12.89 35.83
C ALA A 34 38.29 -13.30 36.06
N ASP A 35 38.93 -13.90 35.08
CA ASP A 35 40.34 -14.35 35.21
C ASP A 35 41.29 -13.13 35.23
N GLU A 36 41.88 -12.88 36.37
CA GLU A 36 42.82 -11.76 36.59
C GLU A 36 44.18 -11.96 35.84
N SER A 37 44.51 -13.18 35.47
CA SER A 37 45.73 -13.46 34.69
C SER A 37 45.62 -13.02 33.23
N LEU A 38 44.39 -12.83 32.72
CA LEU A 38 44.13 -12.36 31.36
C LEU A 38 44.19 -10.82 31.32
N THR A 39 45.08 -10.30 30.49
CA THR A 39 45.29 -8.86 30.30
C THR A 39 45.26 -8.48 28.81
N GLY A 40 45.11 -7.18 28.54
CA GLY A 40 45.16 -6.62 27.20
C GLY A 40 44.04 -7.10 26.26
N TYR A 41 44.33 -7.20 24.95
CA TYR A 41 43.37 -7.50 23.89
C TYR A 41 42.49 -8.73 24.14
N ARG A 42 43.03 -9.78 24.83
CA ARG A 42 42.22 -10.97 25.11
C ARG A 42 41.11 -10.70 26.12
N LYS A 43 41.37 -9.91 27.16
CA LYS A 43 40.35 -9.54 28.16
C LYS A 43 39.30 -8.63 27.53
N GLU A 44 39.70 -7.66 26.74
CA GLU A 44 38.80 -6.77 26.01
C GLU A 44 37.87 -7.57 25.09
N TYR A 45 38.41 -8.52 24.31
CA TYR A 45 37.63 -9.37 23.43
C TYR A 45 36.54 -10.16 24.19
N TYR A 46 36.87 -10.80 25.31
CA TYR A 46 35.90 -11.56 26.09
C TYR A 46 34.85 -10.66 26.74
N THR A 47 35.23 -9.48 27.18
CA THR A 47 34.34 -8.48 27.75
C THR A 47 33.33 -7.98 26.67
N GLU A 48 33.83 -7.65 25.50
CA GLU A 48 32.94 -7.24 24.39
C GLU A 48 31.97 -8.35 23.94
N GLU A 49 32.43 -9.60 23.87
CA GLU A 49 31.60 -10.73 23.51
C GLU A 49 30.55 -11.02 24.58
N LEU A 50 30.85 -10.84 25.85
CA LEU A 50 29.91 -10.97 26.96
C LEU A 50 28.87 -9.82 26.94
N ASP A 51 29.31 -8.59 26.73
CA ASP A 51 28.48 -7.40 26.61
C ASP A 51 27.48 -7.50 25.43
N LYS A 52 27.94 -8.05 24.30
CA LYS A 52 27.05 -8.30 23.13
C LYS A 52 25.95 -9.30 23.46
N ARG A 53 26.13 -10.16 24.46
CA ARG A 53 25.14 -11.14 24.92
C ARG A 53 24.16 -10.56 25.93
N GLY A 54 24.62 -9.76 26.87
CA GLY A 54 23.79 -9.09 27.88
C GLY A 54 22.84 -8.05 27.25
N LYS A 55 23.27 -7.40 26.20
CA LYS A 55 22.42 -6.56 25.37
C LYS A 55 21.60 -7.49 24.47
N GLY A 56 20.42 -7.92 24.96
CA GLY A 56 19.44 -8.68 24.18
C GLY A 56 19.35 -8.12 22.76
N LYS A 57 18.97 -8.95 21.77
CA LYS A 57 19.01 -8.64 20.32
C LYS A 57 19.12 -7.14 20.09
N ALA A 58 20.33 -6.66 19.83
CA ALA A 58 20.56 -5.25 19.61
C ALA A 58 19.80 -4.83 18.34
N GLY A 59 18.54 -4.58 18.49
CA GLY A 59 17.73 -3.81 17.55
C GLY A 59 18.26 -2.38 17.42
N SER A 60 19.29 -2.03 18.23
CA SER A 60 19.82 -0.68 18.36
C SER A 60 20.61 -0.17 17.14
N TYR A 61 21.03 -1.03 16.24
CA TYR A 61 21.83 -0.61 15.08
C TYR A 61 21.05 -0.57 13.77
N ARG A 62 19.86 -1.14 13.73
CA ARG A 62 19.03 -1.07 12.51
C ARG A 62 18.30 0.25 12.47
N THR A 63 18.54 0.99 11.42
CA THR A 63 17.77 2.18 11.08
C THR A 63 16.45 1.74 10.44
N CYS A 64 15.35 2.28 10.91
CA CYS A 64 14.04 2.05 10.31
C CYS A 64 14.01 2.63 8.89
N SER A 65 13.73 1.81 7.88
CA SER A 65 13.68 2.25 6.47
C SER A 65 12.50 3.17 6.14
N PHE A 66 11.69 3.55 7.12
CA PHE A 66 10.58 4.47 6.94
C PHE A 66 10.82 5.84 7.58
N CYS A 67 11.34 5.88 8.81
CA CYS A 67 11.51 7.12 9.58
C CYS A 67 12.97 7.44 9.88
N ASP A 68 13.91 6.63 9.40
CA ASP A 68 15.36 6.73 9.61
C ASP A 68 15.82 6.74 11.07
N ASN A 69 14.92 6.49 12.02
CA ASN A 69 15.24 6.38 13.44
C ASN A 69 15.80 5.00 13.79
N LYS A 70 16.72 4.97 14.76
CA LYS A 70 17.31 3.73 15.30
C LYS A 70 16.41 3.10 16.37
N GLY A 71 16.60 1.81 16.64
CA GLY A 71 15.96 1.10 17.74
C GLY A 71 14.70 0.32 17.40
N HIS A 72 14.21 0.43 16.18
CA HIS A 72 13.08 -0.35 15.70
C HIS A 72 13.22 -0.65 14.19
N ASP A 73 12.43 -1.58 13.69
CA ASP A 73 12.29 -1.84 12.26
C ASP A 73 10.99 -1.22 11.69
N ARG A 74 10.84 -1.28 10.38
CA ARG A 74 9.64 -0.75 9.70
C ARG A 74 8.33 -1.38 10.21
N ARG A 75 8.35 -2.64 10.68
CA ARG A 75 7.14 -3.35 11.13
C ARG A 75 6.63 -2.82 12.46
N THR A 76 7.54 -2.35 13.31
CA THR A 76 7.26 -1.83 14.65
C THR A 76 7.31 -0.30 14.69
N CYS A 77 7.39 0.35 13.54
CA CYS A 77 7.46 1.81 13.44
C CYS A 77 6.12 2.48 13.81
N ALA A 78 6.10 3.23 14.88
CA ALA A 78 4.91 3.96 15.34
C ALA A 78 4.46 5.01 14.32
N GLN A 79 5.39 5.75 13.72
CA GLN A 79 5.09 6.75 12.69
C GLN A 79 4.43 6.12 11.46
N LEU A 80 4.94 4.96 10.99
CA LEU A 80 4.31 4.24 9.90
C LEU A 80 2.88 3.79 10.24
N ASN A 81 2.67 3.30 11.46
CA ASN A 81 1.33 2.90 11.90
C ASN A 81 0.37 4.08 11.90
N THR A 82 0.78 5.25 12.40
CA THR A 82 -0.03 6.48 12.36
C THR A 82 -0.36 6.87 10.92
N VAL A 83 0.63 6.86 10.01
CA VAL A 83 0.40 7.16 8.59
C VAL A 83 -0.58 6.16 7.96
N VAL A 84 -0.45 4.87 8.27
CA VAL A 84 -1.38 3.85 7.77
C VAL A 84 -2.80 4.09 8.31
N GLU A 85 -2.96 4.41 9.59
CA GLU A 85 -4.28 4.67 10.19
C GLU A 85 -4.94 5.92 9.60
N ASN A 86 -4.19 7.01 9.45
CA ASN A 86 -4.69 8.23 8.80
C ASN A 86 -5.13 7.96 7.35
N ASN A 87 -4.32 7.25 6.57
CA ASN A 87 -4.69 6.90 5.20
C ASN A 87 -5.91 5.97 5.14
N VAL A 88 -6.10 5.07 6.11
CA VAL A 88 -7.31 4.25 6.19
C VAL A 88 -8.55 5.13 6.38
N GLN A 89 -8.50 6.14 7.25
CA GLN A 89 -9.60 7.09 7.44
C GLN A 89 -9.89 7.88 6.16
N LEU A 90 -8.86 8.40 5.50
CA LEU A 90 -9.01 9.11 4.22
C LEU A 90 -9.66 8.24 3.14
N VAL A 91 -9.30 6.95 3.05
CA VAL A 91 -9.95 6.02 2.11
C VAL A 91 -11.41 5.80 2.46
N LEU A 92 -11.74 5.63 3.74
CA LEU A 92 -13.12 5.46 4.20
C LEU A 92 -13.98 6.69 3.88
N GLU A 93 -13.47 7.87 4.16
CA GLU A 93 -14.14 9.13 3.86
C GLU A 93 -14.34 9.31 2.36
N GLY A 94 -13.30 9.11 1.56
CA GLY A 94 -13.39 9.16 0.10
C GLY A 94 -14.41 8.17 -0.47
N ARG A 95 -14.45 6.93 0.05
CA ARG A 95 -15.45 5.94 -0.36
C ARG A 95 -16.88 6.35 0.01
N LYS A 96 -17.10 6.91 1.21
CA LYS A 96 -18.41 7.43 1.61
C LYS A 96 -18.85 8.58 0.72
N LYS A 97 -17.96 9.51 0.41
CA LYS A 97 -18.24 10.62 -0.50
C LYS A 97 -18.59 10.12 -1.90
N PHE A 98 -17.78 9.22 -2.45
CA PHE A 98 -18.04 8.64 -3.77
C PHE A 98 -19.41 7.97 -3.86
N ILE A 99 -19.78 7.15 -2.85
CA ILE A 99 -21.08 6.49 -2.83
C ILE A 99 -22.22 7.51 -2.75
N ARG A 100 -22.11 8.55 -1.93
CA ARG A 100 -23.10 9.62 -1.85
C ARG A 100 -23.28 10.27 -3.22
N ASN A 101 -22.20 10.75 -3.81
CA ASN A 101 -22.26 11.41 -5.11
C ASN A 101 -22.77 10.48 -6.22
N ALA A 102 -22.38 9.20 -6.21
CA ALA A 102 -22.88 8.20 -7.14
C ALA A 102 -24.38 7.95 -6.96
N THR A 103 -24.87 7.94 -5.73
CA THR A 103 -26.30 7.80 -5.44
C THR A 103 -27.08 9.03 -5.88
N ASP A 104 -26.59 10.22 -5.57
CA ASP A 104 -27.25 11.49 -5.88
C ASP A 104 -27.31 11.74 -7.40
N THR A 105 -26.30 11.35 -8.13
CA THR A 105 -26.23 11.48 -9.59
C THR A 105 -26.80 10.28 -10.36
N GLY A 106 -27.08 9.17 -9.68
CA GLY A 106 -27.47 7.91 -10.31
C GLY A 106 -26.34 7.23 -11.10
N PHE A 107 -25.06 7.55 -10.77
CA PHE A 107 -23.92 6.94 -11.44
C PHE A 107 -23.76 5.48 -11.03
N GLY A 108 -23.65 4.60 -12.01
CA GLY A 108 -23.47 3.17 -11.79
C GLY A 108 -23.19 2.41 -13.08
N VAL A 109 -23.21 1.10 -13.01
CA VAL A 109 -23.15 0.27 -14.21
C VAL A 109 -24.38 0.56 -15.08
N GLY A 110 -24.18 0.74 -16.38
CA GLY A 110 -25.21 1.16 -17.32
C GLY A 110 -25.34 2.68 -17.48
N SER A 111 -24.67 3.50 -16.70
CA SER A 111 -24.63 4.95 -16.91
C SER A 111 -24.00 5.30 -18.25
N LEU A 112 -24.49 6.37 -18.88
CA LEU A 112 -23.88 6.96 -20.07
C LEU A 112 -22.94 8.08 -19.65
N ILE A 113 -21.72 8.01 -20.14
CA ILE A 113 -20.70 9.02 -19.91
C ILE A 113 -20.07 9.44 -21.23
N GLU A 114 -19.61 10.67 -21.29
CA GLU A 114 -18.80 11.19 -22.39
C GLU A 114 -17.33 11.18 -21.97
N ILE A 115 -16.49 10.65 -22.86
CA ILE A 115 -15.04 10.68 -22.72
C ILE A 115 -14.41 11.29 -23.96
N SER A 116 -13.19 11.78 -23.81
CA SER A 116 -12.39 12.30 -24.92
C SER A 116 -11.46 11.20 -25.43
N VAL A 117 -11.74 10.66 -26.60
CA VAL A 117 -10.92 9.61 -27.23
C VAL A 117 -10.04 10.22 -28.32
N GLN A 118 -8.73 9.94 -28.26
CA GLN A 118 -7.81 10.36 -29.31
C GLN A 118 -8.01 9.52 -30.57
N ARG A 119 -8.30 10.17 -31.68
CA ARG A 119 -8.42 9.56 -33.00
C ARG A 119 -7.53 10.25 -34.03
N TYR A 120 -7.01 9.48 -34.96
CA TYR A 120 -6.24 10.03 -36.08
C TYR A 120 -7.21 10.39 -37.21
N LEU A 121 -7.46 11.70 -37.39
CA LEU A 121 -8.39 12.25 -38.38
C LEU A 121 -7.64 13.31 -39.19
N ASP A 122 -7.79 13.26 -40.49
CA ASP A 122 -7.21 14.26 -41.44
C ASP A 122 -5.72 14.51 -41.21
N GLY A 123 -4.95 13.45 -40.98
CA GLY A 123 -3.50 13.54 -40.83
C GLY A 123 -3.01 14.00 -39.45
N LYS A 124 -3.90 14.17 -38.44
CA LYS A 124 -3.54 14.60 -37.09
C LYS A 124 -4.33 13.86 -36.01
N TRP A 125 -3.73 13.79 -34.82
CA TRP A 125 -4.41 13.29 -33.64
C TRP A 125 -5.40 14.33 -33.10
N THR A 126 -6.65 13.95 -33.00
CA THR A 126 -7.76 14.84 -32.55
C THR A 126 -8.52 14.17 -31.43
N ASN A 127 -8.84 14.93 -30.41
CA ASN A 127 -9.70 14.47 -29.33
C ASN A 127 -11.16 14.51 -29.78
N VAL A 128 -11.84 13.37 -29.78
CA VAL A 128 -13.22 13.23 -30.21
C VAL A 128 -14.09 12.85 -29.03
N PRO A 129 -15.11 13.66 -28.68
CA PRO A 129 -16.10 13.29 -27.67
C PRO A 129 -16.77 11.97 -28.07
N THR A 130 -16.80 11.02 -27.17
CA THR A 130 -17.35 9.68 -27.43
C THR A 130 -18.20 9.25 -26.25
N VAL A 131 -19.46 8.92 -26.56
CA VAL A 131 -20.39 8.40 -25.55
C VAL A 131 -20.13 6.92 -25.31
N CYS A 132 -20.03 6.57 -24.05
CA CYS A 132 -19.70 5.23 -23.59
C CYS A 132 -20.69 4.77 -22.53
N VAL A 133 -20.84 3.46 -22.39
CA VAL A 133 -21.61 2.85 -21.31
C VAL A 133 -20.66 2.36 -20.21
N VAL A 134 -20.96 2.65 -18.97
CA VAL A 134 -20.24 2.08 -17.83
C VAL A 134 -20.52 0.59 -17.74
N ALA A 135 -19.50 -0.23 -18.01
CA ALA A 135 -19.60 -1.67 -17.97
C ALA A 135 -19.25 -2.26 -16.61
N LYS A 136 -18.27 -1.63 -15.91
CA LYS A 136 -17.78 -2.12 -14.62
C LYS A 136 -17.17 -0.98 -13.83
N ILE A 137 -17.29 -1.05 -12.51
CA ILE A 137 -16.59 -0.18 -11.56
C ILE A 137 -15.62 -1.04 -10.74
N ASP A 138 -14.36 -0.68 -10.71
CA ASP A 138 -13.37 -1.29 -9.80
C ASP A 138 -13.51 -0.68 -8.41
N TRP A 139 -14.38 -1.27 -7.62
CA TRP A 139 -14.63 -0.85 -6.25
C TRP A 139 -13.38 -0.97 -5.35
N THR A 140 -12.53 -1.96 -5.62
CA THR A 140 -11.32 -2.18 -4.84
C THR A 140 -10.31 -1.07 -5.04
N GLY A 141 -10.16 -0.62 -6.30
CA GLY A 141 -9.29 0.50 -6.68
C GLY A 141 -9.85 1.88 -6.28
N THR A 142 -11.11 1.98 -5.84
CA THR A 142 -11.70 3.25 -5.44
C THR A 142 -11.20 3.68 -4.06
N THR A 143 -10.31 4.66 -4.04
CA THR A 143 -9.65 5.20 -2.85
C THR A 143 -9.63 6.73 -2.93
N HIS A 144 -9.29 7.42 -1.84
CA HIS A 144 -9.13 8.87 -1.88
C HIS A 144 -8.12 9.31 -2.98
N ARG A 145 -7.01 8.57 -3.15
CA ARG A 145 -6.01 8.88 -4.18
C ARG A 145 -6.54 8.70 -5.59
N THR A 146 -7.39 7.70 -5.84
CA THR A 146 -8.01 7.51 -7.16
C THR A 146 -9.10 8.52 -7.43
N LEU A 147 -9.77 9.00 -6.38
CA LEU A 147 -10.74 10.09 -6.48
C LEU A 147 -10.05 11.43 -6.74
N GLU A 148 -8.95 11.73 -6.04
CA GLU A 148 -8.20 12.99 -6.18
C GLU A 148 -7.24 12.99 -7.38
N ALA A 149 -6.53 11.88 -7.60
CA ALA A 149 -5.42 11.78 -8.55
C ALA A 149 -5.76 11.03 -9.84
N ASN A 150 -7.04 10.83 -10.15
CA ASN A 150 -7.47 10.26 -11.43
C ASN A 150 -7.13 8.81 -11.68
N GLY A 151 -7.26 7.96 -10.69
CA GLY A 151 -7.17 6.53 -10.91
C GLY A 151 -8.22 6.05 -11.93
N LYS A 152 -7.82 5.22 -12.88
CA LYS A 152 -8.72 4.61 -13.85
C LYS A 152 -9.46 3.44 -13.19
N THR A 153 -10.59 3.73 -12.57
CA THR A 153 -11.37 2.74 -11.81
C THR A 153 -12.70 2.36 -12.47
N VAL A 154 -13.03 2.98 -13.59
CA VAL A 154 -14.27 2.73 -14.32
C VAL A 154 -13.94 2.11 -15.68
N SER A 155 -14.49 0.94 -15.96
CA SER A 155 -14.40 0.32 -17.28
C SER A 155 -15.65 0.68 -18.09
N VAL A 156 -15.43 1.16 -19.30
CA VAL A 156 -16.51 1.55 -20.21
C VAL A 156 -16.42 0.79 -21.51
N THR A 157 -17.56 0.61 -22.16
CA THR A 157 -17.66 0.09 -23.52
C THR A 157 -18.26 1.12 -24.45
N PHE A 158 -17.75 1.17 -25.67
CA PHE A 158 -18.25 1.99 -26.77
C PHE A 158 -17.98 1.29 -28.10
N TYR A 159 -18.61 1.76 -29.15
CA TYR A 159 -18.42 1.24 -30.49
C TYR A 159 -17.56 2.18 -31.33
N GLU A 160 -16.58 1.63 -32.01
CA GLU A 160 -15.78 2.29 -33.03
C GLU A 160 -16.09 1.62 -34.39
N GLY A 161 -17.04 2.20 -35.12
CA GLY A 161 -17.65 1.54 -36.28
C GLY A 161 -18.40 0.27 -35.84
N LYS A 162 -17.95 -0.91 -36.30
CA LYS A 162 -18.55 -2.22 -35.92
C LYS A 162 -17.83 -2.92 -34.80
N LYS A 163 -16.72 -2.34 -34.27
CA LYS A 163 -15.93 -2.96 -33.21
C LYS A 163 -16.31 -2.39 -31.85
N GLU A 164 -16.59 -3.28 -30.93
CA GLU A 164 -16.70 -2.95 -29.52
C GLU A 164 -15.30 -2.69 -28.95
N ARG A 165 -15.18 -1.61 -28.20
CA ARG A 165 -13.98 -1.21 -27.47
C ARG A 165 -14.29 -1.17 -26.00
N CYS A 166 -13.31 -1.56 -25.19
CA CYS A 166 -13.38 -1.44 -23.74
C CYS A 166 -12.17 -0.66 -23.26
N GLU A 167 -12.41 0.37 -22.49
CA GLU A 167 -11.37 1.20 -21.91
C GLU A 167 -11.59 1.40 -20.41
N ASN A 168 -10.48 1.54 -19.68
CA ASN A 168 -10.52 1.97 -18.29
C ASN A 168 -10.33 3.47 -18.24
N ILE A 169 -11.30 4.13 -17.67
CA ILE A 169 -11.36 5.58 -17.57
C ILE A 169 -11.35 6.04 -16.13
N ARG A 170 -11.21 7.33 -15.98
CA ARG A 170 -11.34 8.04 -14.71
C ARG A 170 -12.80 8.18 -14.31
N ILE A 171 -13.03 8.39 -13.03
CA ILE A 171 -14.35 8.72 -12.51
C ILE A 171 -14.79 10.05 -13.12
N PRO A 172 -16.06 10.19 -13.50
CA PRO A 172 -16.62 11.47 -13.96
C PRO A 172 -16.38 12.60 -12.96
N PHE A 173 -16.13 13.79 -13.48
CA PHE A 173 -15.80 14.97 -12.69
C PHE A 173 -16.88 15.30 -11.65
N GLU A 174 -18.14 15.14 -12.02
CA GLU A 174 -19.29 15.42 -11.17
C GLU A 174 -19.35 14.53 -9.91
N LEU A 175 -18.62 13.42 -9.91
CA LEU A 175 -18.50 12.51 -8.76
C LEU A 175 -17.30 12.82 -7.87
N MET A 176 -16.45 13.75 -8.32
CA MET A 176 -15.27 14.19 -7.61
C MET A 176 -15.59 15.53 -6.94
N GLU A 177 -15.48 15.62 -5.63
CA GLU A 177 -15.50 16.92 -4.96
C GLU A 177 -14.14 17.61 -5.20
N MET A 178 -14.01 18.23 -6.36
CA MET A 178 -12.88 19.09 -6.70
C MET A 178 -13.32 20.54 -6.61
N ASP A 179 -12.42 21.41 -6.16
CA ASP A 179 -12.67 22.85 -6.12
C ASP A 179 -13.03 23.37 -7.52
N ASP A 180 -13.92 24.34 -7.60
CA ASP A 180 -14.37 24.96 -8.86
C ASP A 180 -13.23 25.61 -9.64
N ASP A 181 -12.12 25.91 -8.96
CA ASP A 181 -10.89 26.50 -9.54
C ASP A 181 -10.07 25.54 -10.42
N VAL A 182 -10.45 24.28 -10.52
CA VAL A 182 -9.74 23.32 -11.39
C VAL A 182 -9.94 23.71 -12.85
N PRO A 183 -8.84 23.97 -13.62
CA PRO A 183 -8.94 24.41 -15.01
C PRO A 183 -9.74 23.43 -15.87
N GLU A 184 -10.50 23.94 -16.85
CA GLU A 184 -11.24 23.10 -17.80
C GLU A 184 -10.35 22.13 -18.59
N SER A 185 -9.09 22.50 -18.81
CA SER A 185 -8.07 21.65 -19.42
C SER A 185 -7.63 20.48 -18.54
N HIS A 186 -8.01 20.49 -17.26
CA HIS A 186 -7.67 19.41 -16.36
C HIS A 186 -8.33 18.12 -16.81
N TYR A 187 -7.54 17.06 -16.85
CA TYR A 187 -8.00 15.76 -17.38
C TYR A 187 -9.20 15.15 -16.62
N ALA A 188 -9.49 15.58 -15.39
CA ALA A 188 -10.68 15.16 -14.66
C ALA A 188 -11.97 15.64 -15.35
N ARG A 189 -11.96 16.83 -15.99
CA ARG A 189 -13.09 17.37 -16.74
C ARG A 189 -13.30 16.72 -18.11
N GLN A 190 -12.42 15.81 -18.52
CA GLN A 190 -12.56 15.08 -19.80
C GLN A 190 -13.56 13.93 -19.75
N THR A 191 -14.13 13.66 -18.58
CA THR A 191 -15.12 12.61 -18.37
C THR A 191 -16.35 13.22 -17.73
N LYS A 192 -17.50 13.17 -18.41
CA LYS A 192 -18.76 13.76 -17.95
C LYS A 192 -19.84 12.69 -17.84
N LEU A 193 -20.66 12.77 -16.82
CA LEU A 193 -21.89 11.98 -16.72
C LEU A 193 -22.98 12.59 -17.62
N ILE A 194 -23.49 11.82 -18.60
CA ILE A 194 -24.56 12.26 -19.49
C ILE A 194 -25.91 11.80 -18.99
N ALA A 195 -26.03 10.56 -18.57
CA ALA A 195 -27.28 10.00 -18.08
C ALA A 195 -26.98 8.95 -16.95
N PRO A 196 -27.85 8.91 -15.94
CA PRO A 196 -27.74 7.91 -14.86
C PRO A 196 -27.91 6.49 -15.39
N GLY A 197 -27.44 5.53 -14.62
CA GLY A 197 -27.66 4.10 -14.85
C GLY A 197 -29.13 3.73 -14.58
N SER A 198 -29.56 2.62 -15.13
CA SER A 198 -30.93 2.13 -14.99
C SER A 198 -31.23 1.41 -13.67
N GLY A 199 -30.26 1.26 -12.80
CA GLY A 199 -30.38 0.51 -11.55
C GLY A 199 -29.74 1.19 -10.35
N PRO A 200 -30.01 0.69 -9.14
CA PRO A 200 -29.40 1.21 -7.94
C PRO A 200 -27.89 0.97 -7.94
N VAL A 201 -27.15 1.85 -7.28
CA VAL A 201 -25.71 1.67 -7.07
C VAL A 201 -25.47 0.42 -6.21
N THR A 202 -24.90 -0.61 -6.82
CA THR A 202 -24.60 -1.85 -6.12
C THR A 202 -23.20 -1.79 -5.53
N ILE A 203 -23.11 -1.77 -4.21
CA ILE A 203 -21.87 -1.68 -3.47
C ILE A 203 -21.46 -3.10 -3.01
N PRO A 204 -20.21 -3.54 -3.21
CA PRO A 204 -19.74 -4.80 -2.66
C PRO A 204 -19.79 -4.80 -1.12
N ASP A 205 -20.18 -5.93 -0.52
CA ASP A 205 -20.31 -6.07 0.94
C ASP A 205 -19.04 -5.71 1.72
N ASN A 206 -17.89 -5.92 1.11
CA ASN A 206 -16.58 -5.67 1.73
C ASN A 206 -15.99 -4.27 1.40
N PHE A 207 -16.76 -3.39 0.74
CA PHE A 207 -16.26 -2.07 0.30
C PHE A 207 -15.79 -1.19 1.46
N PHE A 208 -16.42 -1.28 2.60
CA PHE A 208 -16.06 -0.56 3.82
C PHE A 208 -15.29 -1.41 4.85
N ASP A 209 -14.86 -2.62 4.48
CA ASP A 209 -14.08 -3.46 5.40
C ASP A 209 -12.71 -2.85 5.70
N VAL A 210 -12.54 -2.40 6.95
CA VAL A 210 -11.32 -1.77 7.44
C VAL A 210 -10.09 -2.67 7.31
N LYS A 211 -10.25 -3.99 7.42
CA LYS A 211 -9.12 -4.94 7.30
C LYS A 211 -8.60 -4.96 5.85
N ILE A 212 -9.51 -4.97 4.88
CA ILE A 212 -9.18 -4.93 3.46
C ILE A 212 -8.54 -3.59 3.11
N ILE A 213 -9.14 -2.48 3.54
CA ILE A 213 -8.59 -1.14 3.32
C ILE A 213 -7.19 -1.03 3.92
N LYS A 214 -6.99 -1.49 5.15
CA LYS A 214 -5.69 -1.48 5.82
C LYS A 214 -4.63 -2.29 5.06
N LYS A 215 -5.02 -3.40 4.43
CA LYS A 215 -4.12 -4.20 3.56
C LYS A 215 -3.69 -3.38 2.34
N ILE A 216 -4.64 -2.77 1.62
CA ILE A 216 -4.38 -1.93 0.46
C ILE A 216 -3.45 -0.76 0.81
N VAL A 217 -3.74 -0.04 1.90
CA VAL A 217 -2.91 1.09 2.36
C VAL A 217 -1.49 0.64 2.71
N LYS A 218 -1.33 -0.52 3.36
CA LYS A 218 0.01 -1.05 3.67
C LYS A 218 0.81 -1.42 2.42
N GLU A 219 0.16 -1.90 1.38
CA GLU A 219 0.82 -2.20 0.10
C GLU A 219 1.34 -0.92 -0.56
N TRP A 220 0.59 0.17 -0.54
CA TRP A 220 1.05 1.46 -1.05
C TRP A 220 2.24 2.02 -0.28
N THR A 221 2.15 2.02 1.05
CA THR A 221 3.24 2.54 1.88
C THR A 221 4.50 1.68 1.81
N ARG A 222 4.43 0.46 1.29
CA ARG A 222 5.60 -0.39 1.06
C ARG A 222 6.38 0.03 -0.18
N ASN A 223 5.70 0.58 -1.17
CA ASN A 223 6.26 0.95 -2.48
C ASN A 223 6.59 2.45 -2.57
N SER A 224 6.35 3.21 -1.53
CA SER A 224 6.76 4.60 -1.32
C SER A 224 8.04 4.67 -0.50
#